data_d5dc240207054b304f28c4eac31b76ae
#
_entry.id   d5dc240207054b304f28c4eac31b76ae
#
_cell.length_a   1.000
_cell.length_b   1.000
_cell.length_c   1.000
_cell.angle_alpha   90.00
_cell.angle_beta   90.00
_cell.angle_gamma   90.00
#
_symmetry.space_group_name_H-M   'P 1'
#
loop_
_entity.id
_entity.type
_entity.pdbx_description
1 polymer ?
#
loop_
_entity_poly.entity_id
_entity_poly.type
_entity_poly.pdbx_seq_one_letter_code
_entity_poly.pdbx_strand_id
1 'polypeptide(L)'
;EIEVSTKPEKAIGDDIFWEKTTKAIMDALDEKSISYGIDEGGGAFYGPKIDIKILDAIGRKWQCGTVQIDMNLPSRFKIDYINEKGEKEQPVMIHRAILGSFERFIGILTEHCAGEFPFVIAPTQVIFVPIAEPHIAYAKELQKELLENDIDSAIYDMNESLNKRIRMAEKQRVPMIVVLGDEEVANSNIALRDRRKREQSNLSKEEFINLLNK
;
A
#
# COMPACT_ATOMS: atom_id res chain seq x y z
N GLU A 1 -7.33 -12.48 9.27
CA GLU A 1 -7.14 -13.77 9.96
C GLU A 1 -5.64 -14.02 10.14
N ILE A 2 -5.28 -14.52 11.33
CA ILE A 2 -3.89 -14.82 11.68
C ILE A 2 -3.79 -16.28 12.03
N GLU A 3 -2.76 -16.95 11.53
CA GLU A 3 -2.49 -18.36 11.81
C GLU A 3 -1.01 -18.55 12.18
N VAL A 4 -0.75 -19.45 13.14
CA VAL A 4 0.58 -19.94 13.46
C VAL A 4 0.77 -21.27 12.75
N SER A 5 1.70 -21.32 11.81
CA SER A 5 2.00 -22.52 11.04
C SER A 5 3.15 -23.29 11.68
N THR A 6 2.88 -24.55 12.03
CA THR A 6 3.77 -25.41 12.80
C THR A 6 4.66 -26.29 11.92
N LYS A 7 5.45 -27.19 12.53
CA LYS A 7 6.43 -28.03 11.87
C LYS A 7 5.82 -28.89 10.76
N PRO A 8 6.31 -28.79 9.50
CA PRO A 8 5.91 -29.70 8.44
C PRO A 8 6.61 -31.07 8.54
N GLU A 9 6.09 -32.07 7.84
CA GLU A 9 6.67 -33.41 7.81
C GLU A 9 8.14 -33.42 7.39
N LYS A 10 8.47 -32.62 6.36
CA LYS A 10 9.85 -32.43 5.87
C LYS A 10 10.43 -31.14 6.39
N ALA A 11 10.97 -31.15 7.60
CA ALA A 11 11.57 -30.00 8.25
C ALA A 11 13.04 -30.27 8.60
N ILE A 12 13.83 -29.20 8.68
CA ILE A 12 15.19 -29.21 9.24
C ILE A 12 15.14 -28.76 10.72
N GLY A 13 16.18 -29.08 11.48
CA GLY A 13 16.24 -28.79 12.91
C GLY A 13 15.57 -29.88 13.76
N ASP A 14 15.88 -29.89 15.04
CA ASP A 14 15.32 -30.82 16.01
C ASP A 14 13.94 -30.38 16.54
N ASP A 15 13.27 -31.32 17.20
CA ASP A 15 11.94 -31.07 17.74
C ASP A 15 11.94 -30.03 18.86
N ILE A 16 12.98 -30.01 19.69
CA ILE A 16 13.16 -29.06 20.80
C ILE A 16 13.19 -27.62 20.28
N PHE A 17 13.93 -27.42 19.18
CA PHE A 17 13.98 -26.10 18.53
C PHE A 17 12.60 -25.68 18.01
N TRP A 18 11.91 -26.58 17.29
CA TRP A 18 10.60 -26.31 16.74
C TRP A 18 9.59 -25.98 17.83
N GLU A 19 9.56 -26.74 18.93
CA GLU A 19 8.69 -26.48 20.07
C GLU A 19 8.98 -25.10 20.70
N LYS A 20 10.25 -24.81 20.97
CA LYS A 20 10.68 -23.54 21.55
C LYS A 20 10.32 -22.34 20.69
N THR A 21 10.59 -22.41 19.40
CA THR A 21 10.33 -21.28 18.48
C THR A 21 8.85 -21.10 18.18
N THR A 22 8.10 -22.20 18.02
CA THR A 22 6.64 -22.15 17.87
C THR A 22 5.98 -21.54 19.10
N LYS A 23 6.42 -21.98 20.30
CA LYS A 23 5.94 -21.40 21.55
C LYS A 23 6.27 -19.90 21.65
N ALA A 24 7.48 -19.49 21.29
CA ALA A 24 7.86 -18.07 21.35
C ALA A 24 7.01 -17.18 20.43
N ILE A 25 6.61 -17.70 19.27
CA ILE A 25 5.67 -16.99 18.36
C ILE A 25 4.28 -16.87 19.01
N MET A 26 3.77 -17.95 19.60
CA MET A 26 2.47 -17.95 20.28
C MET A 26 2.48 -17.00 21.48
N ASP A 27 3.50 -17.09 22.34
CA ASP A 27 3.65 -16.21 23.50
C ASP A 27 3.68 -14.72 23.09
N ALA A 28 4.33 -14.38 21.97
CA ALA A 28 4.38 -13.01 21.43
C ALA A 28 3.00 -12.51 20.93
N LEU A 29 2.18 -13.38 20.36
CA LEU A 29 0.83 -13.05 19.95
C LEU A 29 -0.11 -12.91 21.16
N ASP A 30 0.03 -13.79 22.15
CA ASP A 30 -0.74 -13.77 23.40
C ASP A 30 -0.45 -12.50 24.21
N GLU A 31 0.81 -12.10 24.32
CA GLU A 31 1.21 -10.84 24.98
C GLU A 31 0.55 -9.61 24.36
N LYS A 32 0.34 -9.64 23.06
CA LYS A 32 -0.34 -8.56 22.32
C LYS A 32 -1.87 -8.75 22.25
N SER A 33 -2.41 -9.79 22.89
CA SER A 33 -3.83 -10.14 22.85
C SER A 33 -4.37 -10.31 21.42
N ILE A 34 -3.55 -10.88 20.53
CA ILE A 34 -3.91 -11.17 19.14
C ILE A 34 -4.43 -12.59 19.05
N SER A 35 -5.68 -12.75 18.61
CA SER A 35 -6.27 -14.07 18.36
C SER A 35 -5.72 -14.70 17.09
N TYR A 36 -5.39 -16.00 17.15
CA TYR A 36 -4.85 -16.75 16.02
C TYR A 36 -5.38 -18.18 15.97
N GLY A 37 -5.34 -18.78 14.79
CA GLY A 37 -5.54 -20.20 14.56
C GLY A 37 -4.21 -20.95 14.47
N ILE A 38 -4.27 -22.27 14.47
CA ILE A 38 -3.12 -23.15 14.22
C ILE A 38 -3.26 -23.78 12.84
N ASP A 39 -2.23 -23.67 12.03
CA ASP A 39 -2.06 -24.37 10.76
C ASP A 39 -1.02 -25.47 10.95
N GLU A 40 -1.49 -26.68 11.27
CA GLU A 40 -0.63 -27.81 11.56
C GLU A 40 0.13 -28.25 10.30
N GLY A 41 1.46 -28.29 10.41
CA GLY A 41 2.32 -28.68 9.31
C GLY A 41 2.50 -27.62 8.20
N GLY A 42 1.89 -26.43 8.34
CA GLY A 42 1.96 -25.35 7.36
C GLY A 42 3.23 -24.50 7.41
N GLY A 43 4.12 -24.75 8.38
CA GLY A 43 5.38 -24.02 8.53
C GLY A 43 6.33 -24.15 7.35
N ALA A 44 7.31 -23.27 7.26
CA ALA A 44 8.39 -23.43 6.31
C ALA A 44 9.29 -24.58 6.76
N PHE A 45 9.99 -25.24 5.83
CA PHE A 45 10.86 -26.34 6.20
C PHE A 45 11.99 -25.96 7.19
N TYR A 46 12.28 -24.68 7.32
CA TYR A 46 13.35 -24.12 8.13
C TYR A 46 12.89 -23.43 9.43
N GLY A 47 11.58 -23.28 9.65
CA GLY A 47 11.05 -22.69 10.87
C GLY A 47 9.54 -22.40 10.84
N PRO A 48 8.96 -22.18 12.02
CA PRO A 48 7.57 -21.81 12.17
C PRO A 48 7.34 -20.38 11.67
N LYS A 49 6.07 -20.06 11.37
CA LYS A 49 5.69 -18.75 10.85
C LYS A 49 4.32 -18.31 11.36
N ILE A 50 4.13 -16.99 11.36
CA ILE A 50 2.83 -16.36 11.46
C ILE A 50 2.41 -15.98 10.04
N ASP A 51 1.25 -16.44 9.61
CA ASP A 51 0.62 -16.02 8.35
C ASP A 51 -0.53 -15.07 8.63
N ILE A 52 -0.53 -13.94 7.91
CA ILE A 52 -1.58 -12.94 7.97
C ILE A 52 -2.37 -13.01 6.67
N LYS A 53 -3.63 -13.42 6.77
CA LYS A 53 -4.55 -13.58 5.64
C LYS A 53 -5.58 -12.47 5.62
N ILE A 54 -5.76 -11.85 4.46
CA ILE A 54 -6.78 -10.84 4.18
C ILE A 54 -7.95 -11.53 3.48
N LEU A 55 -9.17 -11.21 3.88
CA LEU A 55 -10.38 -11.65 3.20
C LEU A 55 -10.77 -10.61 2.15
N ASP A 56 -11.04 -11.07 0.93
CA ASP A 56 -11.59 -10.20 -0.10
C ASP A 56 -13.12 -10.02 0.04
N ALA A 57 -13.70 -9.23 -0.84
CA ALA A 57 -15.13 -8.89 -0.80
C ALA A 57 -16.08 -10.08 -0.97
N ILE A 58 -15.60 -11.22 -1.47
CA ILE A 58 -16.38 -12.45 -1.63
C ILE A 58 -15.94 -13.58 -0.68
N GLY A 59 -15.11 -13.23 0.32
CA GLY A 59 -14.70 -14.15 1.39
C GLY A 59 -13.53 -15.07 1.05
N ARG A 60 -12.81 -14.88 -0.07
CA ARG A 60 -11.59 -15.64 -0.35
C ARG A 60 -10.46 -15.16 0.54
N LYS A 61 -9.69 -16.10 1.08
CA LYS A 61 -8.52 -15.82 1.93
C LYS A 61 -7.26 -15.65 1.08
N TRP A 62 -6.55 -14.57 1.29
CA TRP A 62 -5.29 -14.27 0.62
C TRP A 62 -4.18 -14.06 1.63
N GLN A 63 -3.18 -14.91 1.61
CA GLN A 63 -1.98 -14.69 2.43
C GLN A 63 -1.20 -13.50 1.87
N CYS A 64 -1.06 -12.46 2.68
CA CYS A 64 -0.33 -11.24 2.33
C CYS A 64 0.85 -11.01 3.27
N GLY A 65 0.61 -11.03 4.58
CA GLY A 65 1.69 -10.85 5.55
C GLY A 65 2.23 -12.18 6.06
N THR A 66 3.52 -12.19 6.41
CA THR A 66 4.13 -13.31 7.13
C THR A 66 5.28 -12.83 8.01
N VAL A 67 5.46 -13.51 9.13
CA VAL A 67 6.66 -13.42 9.98
C VAL A 67 7.19 -14.82 10.16
N GLN A 68 8.43 -15.08 9.79
CA GLN A 68 9.02 -16.42 9.76
C GLN A 68 10.32 -16.44 10.58
N ILE A 69 10.49 -17.45 11.39
CA ILE A 69 11.75 -17.72 12.10
C ILE A 69 12.63 -18.59 11.23
N ASP A 70 13.89 -18.22 11.06
CA ASP A 70 14.87 -18.95 10.26
C ASP A 70 16.19 -19.11 11.01
N MET A 71 16.59 -20.34 11.25
CA MET A 71 17.92 -20.69 11.78
C MET A 71 18.84 -21.27 10.72
N ASN A 72 18.31 -21.65 9.57
CA ASN A 72 19.07 -22.28 8.52
C ASN A 72 20.04 -21.30 7.84
N LEU A 73 19.57 -20.10 7.47
CA LEU A 73 20.42 -19.12 6.80
C LEU A 73 21.56 -18.62 7.69
N PRO A 74 21.36 -18.25 8.98
CA PRO A 74 22.47 -17.88 9.84
C PRO A 74 23.54 -18.96 9.94
N SER A 75 23.14 -20.22 10.06
CA SER A 75 24.06 -21.35 10.09
C SER A 75 24.84 -21.52 8.77
N ARG A 76 24.13 -21.48 7.63
CA ARG A 76 24.76 -21.65 6.31
C ARG A 76 25.72 -20.52 5.96
N PHE A 77 25.38 -19.30 6.32
CA PHE A 77 26.23 -18.13 6.08
C PHE A 77 27.26 -17.89 7.17
N LYS A 78 27.28 -18.74 8.23
CA LYS A 78 28.18 -18.62 9.37
C LYS A 78 28.15 -17.22 10.00
N ILE A 79 26.93 -16.72 10.20
CA ILE A 79 26.69 -15.41 10.82
C ILE A 79 26.78 -15.59 12.33
N ASP A 80 27.72 -14.89 12.97
CA ASP A 80 27.89 -14.87 14.41
C ASP A 80 27.71 -13.46 14.96
N TYR A 81 27.30 -13.36 16.22
CA TYR A 81 27.37 -12.13 17.00
C TYR A 81 28.12 -12.40 18.33
N ILE A 82 28.56 -11.36 18.99
CA ILE A 82 29.18 -11.47 20.32
C ILE A 82 28.10 -11.25 21.35
N ASN A 83 27.86 -12.27 22.17
CA ASN A 83 26.86 -12.21 23.24
C ASN A 83 27.38 -11.41 24.46
N GLU A 84 26.53 -11.24 25.46
CA GLU A 84 26.86 -10.49 26.69
C GLU A 84 28.06 -11.08 27.49
N LYS A 85 28.39 -12.35 27.27
CA LYS A 85 29.54 -13.03 27.88
C LYS A 85 30.85 -12.89 27.08
N GLY A 86 30.78 -12.19 25.92
CA GLY A 86 31.95 -12.04 25.04
C GLY A 86 32.19 -13.27 24.15
N GLU A 87 31.25 -14.19 24.04
CA GLU A 87 31.34 -15.41 23.24
C GLU A 87 30.64 -15.23 21.89
N LYS A 88 31.13 -15.94 20.89
CA LYS A 88 30.45 -16.01 19.59
C LYS A 88 29.22 -16.89 19.70
N GLU A 89 28.08 -16.37 19.24
CA GLU A 89 26.81 -17.07 19.21
C GLU A 89 26.12 -16.85 17.87
N GLN A 90 25.39 -17.85 17.38
CA GLN A 90 24.63 -17.76 16.13
C GLN A 90 23.31 -17.07 16.38
N PRO A 91 22.95 -16.02 15.60
CA PRO A 91 21.65 -15.38 15.73
C PRO A 91 20.53 -16.23 15.15
N VAL A 92 19.30 -15.91 15.53
CA VAL A 92 18.09 -16.30 14.86
C VAL A 92 17.69 -15.21 13.88
N MET A 93 17.36 -15.58 12.64
CA MET A 93 16.88 -14.61 11.64
C MET A 93 15.35 -14.59 11.63
N ILE A 94 14.79 -13.41 11.51
CA ILE A 94 13.34 -13.23 11.36
C ILE A 94 13.09 -12.56 10.01
N HIS A 95 12.38 -13.27 9.14
CA HIS A 95 11.89 -12.74 7.88
C HIS A 95 10.50 -12.12 8.08
N ARG A 96 10.27 -10.98 7.47
CA ARG A 96 8.96 -10.32 7.50
C ARG A 96 8.57 -9.85 6.11
N ALA A 97 7.41 -10.30 5.64
CA ALA A 97 6.69 -9.69 4.52
C ALA A 97 5.41 -9.02 5.06
N ILE A 98 5.10 -7.83 4.56
CA ILE A 98 3.92 -7.06 5.00
C ILE A 98 2.75 -7.29 4.05
N LEU A 99 2.99 -7.14 2.75
CA LEU A 99 1.96 -7.17 1.71
C LEU A 99 2.01 -8.43 0.82
N GLY A 100 3.00 -9.30 1.04
CA GLY A 100 3.29 -10.43 0.16
C GLY A 100 3.92 -9.94 -1.14
N SER A 101 3.41 -10.38 -2.31
CA SER A 101 3.82 -9.80 -3.60
C SER A 101 3.00 -8.55 -3.91
N PHE A 102 3.63 -7.56 -4.56
CA PHE A 102 2.95 -6.34 -4.99
C PHE A 102 1.77 -6.64 -5.92
N GLU A 103 1.94 -7.56 -6.86
CA GLU A 103 0.91 -7.92 -7.83
C GLU A 103 -0.35 -8.48 -7.16
N ARG A 104 -0.17 -9.37 -6.19
CA ARG A 104 -1.27 -9.94 -5.41
C ARG A 104 -1.98 -8.85 -4.61
N PHE A 105 -1.23 -8.03 -3.90
CA PHE A 105 -1.79 -6.99 -3.06
C PHE A 105 -2.52 -5.92 -3.88
N ILE A 106 -1.93 -5.47 -5.01
CA ILE A 106 -2.56 -4.50 -5.93
C ILE A 106 -3.86 -5.10 -6.48
N GLY A 107 -3.87 -6.39 -6.84
CA GLY A 107 -5.08 -7.07 -7.31
C GLY A 107 -6.20 -7.04 -6.26
N ILE A 108 -5.89 -7.45 -5.03
CA ILE A 108 -6.84 -7.44 -3.90
C ILE A 108 -7.34 -6.02 -3.61
N LEU A 109 -6.43 -5.05 -3.56
CA LEU A 109 -6.75 -3.65 -3.29
C LEU A 109 -7.63 -3.05 -4.39
N THR A 110 -7.35 -3.37 -5.66
CA THR A 110 -8.16 -2.92 -6.79
C THR A 110 -9.58 -3.46 -6.71
N GLU A 111 -9.75 -4.74 -6.40
CA GLU A 111 -11.06 -5.34 -6.19
C GLU A 111 -11.78 -4.71 -4.97
N HIS A 112 -11.08 -4.56 -3.86
CA HIS A 112 -11.63 -3.97 -2.63
C HIS A 112 -12.13 -2.54 -2.84
N CYS A 113 -11.34 -1.71 -3.51
CA CYS A 113 -11.69 -0.33 -3.82
C CYS A 113 -12.62 -0.21 -5.05
N ALA A 114 -12.95 -1.31 -5.73
CA ALA A 114 -13.63 -1.29 -7.03
C ALA A 114 -12.94 -0.33 -8.04
N GLY A 115 -11.62 -0.19 -7.96
CA GLY A 115 -10.80 0.73 -8.73
C GLY A 115 -10.86 2.21 -8.26
N GLU A 116 -11.60 2.52 -7.20
CA GLU A 116 -11.67 3.86 -6.60
C GLU A 116 -10.66 4.01 -5.45
N PHE A 117 -9.39 4.08 -5.81
CA PHE A 117 -8.33 4.16 -4.81
C PHE A 117 -8.48 5.38 -3.90
N PRO A 118 -8.14 5.27 -2.59
CA PRO A 118 -7.92 6.42 -1.75
C PRO A 118 -6.94 7.41 -2.38
N PHE A 119 -7.13 8.72 -2.12
CA PHE A 119 -6.30 9.77 -2.71
C PHE A 119 -4.80 9.50 -2.58
N VAL A 120 -4.35 9.15 -1.39
CA VAL A 120 -2.93 8.90 -1.05
C VAL A 120 -2.26 7.82 -1.91
N ILE A 121 -3.01 6.84 -2.41
CA ILE A 121 -2.48 5.71 -3.20
C ILE A 121 -3.03 5.67 -4.62
N ALA A 122 -3.76 6.70 -5.05
CA ALA A 122 -4.25 6.78 -6.42
C ALA A 122 -3.08 7.02 -7.38
N PRO A 123 -2.95 6.23 -8.47
CA PRO A 123 -1.85 6.38 -9.44
C PRO A 123 -1.80 7.75 -10.12
N THR A 124 -2.96 8.38 -10.26
CA THR A 124 -3.12 9.79 -10.64
C THR A 124 -4.10 10.39 -9.66
N GLN A 125 -3.63 11.35 -8.87
CA GLN A 125 -4.40 11.95 -7.79
C GLN A 125 -5.24 13.11 -8.29
N VAL A 126 -4.68 13.90 -9.21
CA VAL A 126 -5.31 15.09 -9.79
C VAL A 126 -5.22 15.05 -11.31
N ILE A 127 -6.31 15.34 -12.00
CA ILE A 127 -6.30 15.62 -13.45
C ILE A 127 -6.69 17.07 -13.68
N PHE A 128 -5.85 17.79 -14.42
CA PHE A 128 -6.16 19.10 -14.96
C PHE A 128 -6.81 18.97 -16.34
N VAL A 129 -7.92 19.65 -16.55
CA VAL A 129 -8.67 19.70 -17.80
C VAL A 129 -8.76 21.15 -18.27
N PRO A 130 -7.74 21.68 -18.97
CA PRO A 130 -7.80 23.02 -19.54
C PRO A 130 -8.91 23.09 -20.58
N ILE A 131 -9.75 24.14 -20.56
CA ILE A 131 -10.84 24.31 -21.52
C ILE A 131 -10.28 24.59 -22.93
N ALA A 132 -9.24 25.42 -23.03
CA ALA A 132 -8.59 25.79 -24.26
C ALA A 132 -7.05 25.86 -24.11
N GLU A 133 -6.34 25.96 -25.23
CA GLU A 133 -4.87 25.96 -25.27
C GLU A 133 -4.20 27.02 -24.36
N PRO A 134 -4.70 28.28 -24.24
CA PRO A 134 -4.12 29.27 -23.35
C PRO A 134 -4.07 28.85 -21.88
N HIS A 135 -4.98 27.96 -21.44
CA HIS A 135 -5.07 27.51 -20.04
C HIS A 135 -4.05 26.42 -19.70
N ILE A 136 -3.38 25.82 -20.71
CA ILE A 136 -2.38 24.76 -20.50
C ILE A 136 -1.17 25.28 -19.71
N ALA A 137 -0.79 26.53 -19.90
CA ALA A 137 0.33 27.13 -19.18
C ALA A 137 0.06 27.14 -17.66
N TYR A 138 -1.13 27.54 -17.26
CA TYR A 138 -1.55 27.54 -15.85
C TYR A 138 -1.68 26.11 -15.28
N ALA A 139 -2.21 25.17 -16.09
CA ALA A 139 -2.24 23.76 -15.67
C ALA A 139 -0.83 23.19 -15.40
N LYS A 140 0.16 23.55 -16.22
CA LYS A 140 1.56 23.12 -16.03
C LYS A 140 2.20 23.76 -14.79
N GLU A 141 1.88 25.00 -14.49
CA GLU A 141 2.34 25.66 -13.27
C GLU A 141 1.79 24.93 -12.03
N LEU A 142 0.49 24.66 -12.00
CA LEU A 142 -0.14 23.89 -10.92
C LEU A 142 0.42 22.48 -10.81
N GLN A 143 0.62 21.79 -11.93
CA GLN A 143 1.21 20.45 -11.96
C GLN A 143 2.60 20.42 -11.33
N LYS A 144 3.44 21.42 -11.66
CA LYS A 144 4.78 21.53 -11.07
C LYS A 144 4.71 21.72 -9.55
N GLU A 145 3.81 22.55 -9.08
CA GLU A 145 3.63 22.81 -7.65
C GLU A 145 3.11 21.57 -6.90
N LEU A 146 2.19 20.81 -7.52
CA LEU A 146 1.74 19.54 -6.95
C LEU A 146 2.87 18.52 -6.86
N LEU A 147 3.74 18.45 -7.86
CA LEU A 147 4.92 17.57 -7.84
C LEU A 147 5.89 17.94 -6.71
N GLU A 148 6.05 19.22 -6.39
CA GLU A 148 6.87 19.68 -5.26
C GLU A 148 6.26 19.29 -3.89
N ASN A 149 4.98 18.91 -3.87
CA ASN A 149 4.25 18.41 -2.71
C ASN A 149 3.99 16.88 -2.76
N ASP A 150 4.74 16.14 -3.58
CA ASP A 150 4.62 14.69 -3.76
C ASP A 150 3.20 14.23 -4.21
N ILE A 151 2.51 15.06 -5.00
CA ILE A 151 1.18 14.77 -5.53
C ILE A 151 1.26 14.49 -7.03
N ASP A 152 0.87 13.27 -7.42
CA ASP A 152 0.85 12.85 -8.82
C ASP A 152 -0.34 13.44 -9.58
N SER A 153 -0.04 14.12 -10.69
CA SER A 153 -1.05 14.77 -11.51
C SER A 153 -0.80 14.62 -13.00
N ALA A 154 -1.87 14.73 -13.79
CA ALA A 154 -1.82 14.68 -15.25
C ALA A 154 -2.63 15.82 -15.85
N ILE A 155 -2.29 16.20 -17.10
CA ILE A 155 -3.00 17.21 -17.87
C ILE A 155 -3.66 16.53 -19.06
N TYR A 156 -4.97 16.73 -19.22
CA TYR A 156 -5.71 16.33 -20.41
C TYR A 156 -5.79 17.48 -21.40
N ASP A 157 -4.74 17.65 -22.17
CA ASP A 157 -4.59 18.68 -23.23
C ASP A 157 -4.87 18.14 -24.64
N MET A 158 -5.50 16.97 -24.73
CA MET A 158 -5.78 16.32 -25.99
C MET A 158 -6.88 17.05 -26.79
N ASN A 159 -6.89 16.86 -28.10
CA ASN A 159 -7.83 17.50 -29.04
C ASN A 159 -9.24 16.84 -29.03
N GLU A 160 -9.84 16.82 -27.83
CA GLU A 160 -11.17 16.24 -27.56
C GLU A 160 -12.06 17.27 -26.86
N SER A 161 -13.38 17.12 -26.96
CA SER A 161 -14.30 18.04 -26.29
C SER A 161 -14.13 17.99 -24.76
N LEU A 162 -14.39 19.11 -24.08
CA LEU A 162 -14.31 19.24 -22.63
C LEU A 162 -15.08 18.13 -21.89
N ASN A 163 -16.34 17.91 -22.31
CA ASN A 163 -17.19 16.88 -21.71
C ASN A 163 -16.61 15.47 -21.87
N LYS A 164 -15.97 15.18 -23.01
CA LYS A 164 -15.33 13.89 -23.24
C LYS A 164 -14.11 13.70 -22.35
N ARG A 165 -13.28 14.74 -22.17
CA ARG A 165 -12.10 14.71 -21.30
C ARG A 165 -12.50 14.54 -19.83
N ILE A 166 -13.50 15.25 -19.34
CA ILE A 166 -14.05 15.08 -17.99
C ILE A 166 -14.57 13.65 -17.80
N ARG A 167 -15.37 13.14 -18.76
CA ARG A 167 -15.88 11.77 -18.70
C ARG A 167 -14.76 10.71 -18.70
N MET A 168 -13.66 10.96 -19.38
CA MET A 168 -12.49 10.07 -19.36
C MET A 168 -11.85 10.04 -17.97
N ALA A 169 -11.66 11.21 -17.34
CA ALA A 169 -11.14 11.31 -15.97
C ALA A 169 -12.06 10.60 -14.97
N GLU A 170 -13.38 10.76 -15.12
CA GLU A 170 -14.37 10.06 -14.31
C GLU A 170 -14.33 8.52 -14.50
N LYS A 171 -14.17 8.05 -15.75
CA LYS A 171 -13.99 6.62 -16.03
C LYS A 171 -12.73 6.02 -15.46
N GLN A 172 -11.64 6.78 -15.47
CA GLN A 172 -10.38 6.39 -14.85
C GLN A 172 -10.40 6.47 -13.32
N ARG A 173 -11.51 6.95 -12.76
CA ARG A 173 -11.75 7.04 -11.31
C ARG A 173 -10.74 7.92 -10.60
N VAL A 174 -10.23 8.96 -11.28
CA VAL A 174 -9.32 9.92 -10.67
C VAL A 174 -10.04 10.67 -9.55
N PRO A 175 -9.45 10.79 -8.36
CA PRO A 175 -10.08 11.40 -7.20
C PRO A 175 -10.48 12.86 -7.42
N MET A 176 -9.57 13.67 -7.98
CA MET A 176 -9.72 15.11 -8.13
C MET A 176 -9.63 15.50 -9.59
N ILE A 177 -10.64 16.19 -10.09
CA ILE A 177 -10.69 16.71 -11.47
C ILE A 177 -10.77 18.23 -11.37
N VAL A 178 -9.79 18.92 -11.96
CA VAL A 178 -9.69 20.37 -11.98
C VAL A 178 -9.97 20.87 -13.40
N VAL A 179 -10.98 21.68 -13.55
CA VAL A 179 -11.32 22.35 -14.82
C VAL A 179 -10.76 23.76 -14.79
N LEU A 180 -10.04 24.15 -15.85
CA LEU A 180 -9.39 25.44 -15.94
C LEU A 180 -9.86 26.19 -17.18
N GLY A 181 -10.50 27.35 -16.97
CA GLY A 181 -10.95 28.25 -18.00
C GLY A 181 -10.41 29.66 -17.77
N ASP A 182 -10.95 30.63 -18.51
CA ASP A 182 -10.53 32.05 -18.45
C ASP A 182 -10.69 32.64 -17.04
N GLU A 183 -11.76 32.26 -16.33
CA GLU A 183 -12.06 32.75 -15.00
C GLU A 183 -11.06 32.24 -13.97
N GLU A 184 -10.74 30.94 -14.03
CA GLU A 184 -9.77 30.32 -13.13
C GLU A 184 -8.36 30.88 -13.34
N VAL A 185 -7.96 31.10 -14.59
CA VAL A 185 -6.65 31.69 -14.92
C VAL A 185 -6.57 33.14 -14.47
N ALA A 186 -7.62 33.94 -14.72
CA ALA A 186 -7.63 35.37 -14.37
C ALA A 186 -7.60 35.62 -12.87
N ASN A 187 -8.29 34.78 -12.08
CA ASN A 187 -8.41 34.92 -10.63
C ASN A 187 -7.45 34.03 -9.84
N SER A 188 -6.63 33.25 -10.51
CA SER A 188 -5.76 32.20 -9.88
C SER A 188 -6.56 31.26 -8.97
N ASN A 189 -7.77 30.91 -9.41
CA ASN A 189 -8.68 29.99 -8.73
C ASN A 189 -8.64 28.60 -9.35
N ILE A 190 -9.25 27.65 -8.67
CA ILE A 190 -9.33 26.24 -9.06
C ILE A 190 -10.77 25.77 -8.97
N ALA A 191 -11.37 25.44 -10.11
CA ALA A 191 -12.68 24.78 -10.16
C ALA A 191 -12.47 23.26 -9.96
N LEU A 192 -12.58 22.83 -8.72
CA LEU A 192 -12.38 21.46 -8.30
C LEU A 192 -13.67 20.65 -8.36
N ARG A 193 -13.59 19.44 -8.90
CA ARG A 193 -14.60 18.39 -8.79
C ARG A 193 -14.02 17.23 -7.96
N ASP A 194 -14.45 17.13 -6.71
CA ASP A 194 -14.15 15.97 -5.85
C ASP A 194 -15.11 14.83 -6.24
N ARG A 195 -14.56 13.83 -6.92
CA ARG A 195 -15.34 12.71 -7.43
C ARG A 195 -15.94 11.85 -6.31
N ARG A 196 -15.24 11.68 -5.20
CA ARG A 196 -15.68 10.83 -4.07
C ARG A 196 -16.82 11.47 -3.31
N LYS A 197 -16.73 12.77 -3.06
CA LYS A 197 -17.78 13.55 -2.39
C LYS A 197 -18.91 13.94 -3.32
N ARG A 198 -18.69 13.86 -4.66
CA ARG A 198 -19.59 14.36 -5.70
C ARG A 198 -19.90 15.86 -5.55
N GLU A 199 -18.91 16.60 -5.05
CA GLU A 199 -18.99 18.04 -4.80
C GLU A 199 -18.18 18.81 -5.85
N GLN A 200 -18.61 20.03 -6.10
CA GLN A 200 -17.87 21.01 -6.89
C GLN A 200 -17.60 22.22 -6.01
N SER A 201 -16.38 22.72 -6.05
CA SER A 201 -15.97 23.88 -5.27
C SER A 201 -15.00 24.75 -6.06
N ASN A 202 -15.06 26.05 -5.83
CA ASN A 202 -14.06 26.99 -6.30
C ASN A 202 -13.14 27.33 -5.12
N LEU A 203 -11.87 27.06 -5.27
CA LEU A 203 -10.86 27.21 -4.24
C LEU A 203 -9.77 28.18 -4.71
N SER A 204 -9.17 28.90 -3.79
CA SER A 204 -7.87 29.51 -4.07
C SER A 204 -6.80 28.43 -4.21
N LYS A 205 -5.68 28.76 -4.84
CA LYS A 205 -4.54 27.86 -5.01
C LYS A 205 -4.03 27.32 -3.66
N GLU A 206 -3.95 28.19 -2.65
CA GLU A 206 -3.51 27.82 -1.30
C GLU A 206 -4.50 26.85 -0.61
N GLU A 207 -5.80 27.13 -0.70
CA GLU A 207 -6.83 26.24 -0.16
C GLU A 207 -6.81 24.86 -0.81
N PHE A 208 -6.58 24.82 -2.13
CA PHE A 208 -6.48 23.56 -2.88
C PHE A 208 -5.29 22.72 -2.41
N ILE A 209 -4.09 23.29 -2.31
CA ILE A 209 -2.91 22.56 -1.82
C ILE A 209 -3.11 22.10 -0.38
N ASN A 210 -3.66 22.96 0.48
CA ASN A 210 -3.97 22.59 1.86
C ASN A 210 -5.03 21.48 1.97
N LEU A 211 -5.95 21.39 1.02
CA LEU A 211 -6.94 20.31 0.96
C LEU A 211 -6.28 18.97 0.61
N LEU A 212 -5.31 18.98 -0.31
CA LEU A 212 -4.65 17.75 -0.79
C LEU A 212 -3.63 17.18 0.22
N ASN A 213 -3.09 18.03 1.10
CA ASN A 213 -2.12 17.64 2.12
C ASN A 213 -2.75 17.13 3.45
N LYS A 214 -4.09 17.03 3.51
CA LYS A 214 -4.85 16.48 4.66
C LYS A 214 -5.09 14.97 4.50
#